data_25e3bffa58a4d642d1c5c3a7fd7e0536
#
_entry.id   25e3bffa58a4d642d1c5c3a7fd7e0536
#
_cell.length_a   1.000
_cell.length_b   1.000
_cell.length_c   1.000
_cell.angle_alpha   90.00
_cell.angle_beta   90.00
_cell.angle_gamma   90.00
#
_symmetry.space_group_name_H-M   'P 1'
#
loop_
_entity.id
_entity.type
_entity.pdbx_description
1 polymer ?
#
loop_
_entity_poly.entity_id
_entity_poly.type
_entity_poly.pdbx_seq_one_letter_code
_entity_poly.pdbx_strand_id
1 'polypeptide(L)'
;MNLAPGVGHERLLALAGVGDSKEDPNMSREPAYSVFTSESVTEGHPDKLADQISDAILDAILAKDPLARVACEAVVTTGLVIVVGEITTDCYVDIPRIIRQTIREVGYTRAKYGFDAETCGVITSIDEQSPDIAQGVDVGGAGDSGMMFGYACDETPELMPLPITLAHRLARRLAEVRRTKTLSYLRPDGKVQVTVRYSPEGKPLGVDNVVLSAQHHEEVETEQLRSDIAEHVIDAVIPAELREGGLRTFINPTGRFVIGGPVADAGLTGRKIMVDTYGGYARHGGGCFSGKDPTKVDRAGAYGARHVAKTIVASGLAKRCEVQIAYAIGVVKPVAVRVDTFGTGTVPDTAIATAVSKLFDLSPLGIIKELNLRRPLFRATAVYGHFGRTDIDAPWESTTRAKELAEEVG
;
A
#
# COMPACT_ATOMS: atom_id res chain seq x y z
N MET A 1 -24.89 36.07 33.04
CA MET A 1 -26.01 35.16 32.61
C MET A 1 -25.59 33.76 33.00
N ASN A 2 -26.33 33.19 33.97
CA ASN A 2 -26.03 31.94 34.66
C ASN A 2 -26.23 30.74 33.74
N LEU A 3 -25.22 29.89 33.64
CA LEU A 3 -25.32 28.56 33.10
C LEU A 3 -25.69 27.58 34.25
N ALA A 4 -26.81 26.90 34.09
CA ALA A 4 -27.28 25.87 35.02
C ALA A 4 -26.48 24.57 34.84
N PRO A 5 -26.15 23.83 35.91
CA PRO A 5 -25.44 22.54 35.83
C PRO A 5 -26.39 21.35 35.73
N GLY A 6 -25.98 20.33 34.98
CA GLY A 6 -26.29 18.94 35.25
C GLY A 6 -27.52 18.36 34.55
N VAL A 7 -27.27 17.65 33.44
CA VAL A 7 -28.08 16.48 33.08
C VAL A 7 -27.09 15.29 32.96
N GLY A 8 -27.28 14.35 33.87
CA GLY A 8 -26.32 13.31 34.19
C GLY A 8 -26.09 12.29 33.09
N HIS A 9 -24.87 11.80 33.10
CA HIS A 9 -24.31 10.68 32.35
C HIS A 9 -24.99 9.33 32.59
N GLU A 10 -25.93 9.26 33.55
CA GLU A 10 -26.56 7.99 33.98
C GLU A 10 -27.74 7.52 33.12
N ARG A 11 -28.24 8.31 32.17
CA ARG A 11 -29.41 7.90 31.35
C ARG A 11 -29.07 7.23 30.00
N LEU A 12 -27.81 7.14 29.61
CA LEU A 12 -27.37 6.48 28.36
C LEU A 12 -27.02 5.00 28.53
N LEU A 13 -26.89 4.50 29.77
CA LEU A 13 -26.59 3.09 30.04
C LEU A 13 -27.81 2.20 30.25
N ALA A 14 -29.01 2.74 30.28
CA ALA A 14 -30.25 1.99 30.56
C ALA A 14 -30.95 1.43 29.31
N LEU A 15 -30.39 1.57 28.10
CA LEU A 15 -30.98 1.04 26.86
C LEU A 15 -30.16 -0.12 26.24
N ALA A 16 -29.03 -0.50 26.82
CA ALA A 16 -28.37 -1.76 26.53
C ALA A 16 -28.74 -2.74 27.64
N GLY A 17 -29.79 -3.54 27.42
CA GLY A 17 -30.13 -4.66 28.30
C GLY A 17 -29.00 -5.69 28.36
N VAL A 18 -27.99 -5.44 29.18
CA VAL A 18 -27.02 -6.44 29.59
C VAL A 18 -27.67 -7.20 30.74
N GLY A 19 -28.43 -8.26 30.42
CA GLY A 19 -28.81 -9.26 31.40
C GLY A 19 -27.55 -9.92 31.96
N ASP A 20 -27.45 -10.01 33.28
CA ASP A 20 -26.49 -10.85 34.01
C ASP A 20 -26.56 -12.29 33.47
N SER A 21 -25.73 -12.59 32.46
CA SER A 21 -25.49 -13.99 32.09
C SER A 21 -24.53 -14.60 33.10
N LYS A 22 -25.05 -15.47 33.95
CA LYS A 22 -24.25 -16.39 34.74
C LYS A 22 -23.29 -17.08 33.78
N GLU A 23 -22.00 -16.95 34.04
CA GLU A 23 -20.95 -17.67 33.30
C GLU A 23 -21.25 -19.18 33.42
N ASP A 24 -21.49 -19.80 32.26
CA ASP A 24 -21.65 -21.25 32.15
C ASP A 24 -20.26 -21.88 32.34
N PRO A 25 -20.00 -22.67 33.40
CA PRO A 25 -18.70 -23.28 33.66
C PRO A 25 -18.28 -24.32 32.60
N ASN A 26 -19.14 -24.61 31.61
CA ASN A 26 -18.90 -25.55 30.51
C ASN A 26 -18.66 -24.87 29.16
N MET A 27 -18.41 -23.56 29.10
CA MET A 27 -17.91 -22.95 27.86
C MET A 27 -16.61 -23.66 27.52
N SER A 28 -16.67 -24.53 26.51
CA SER A 28 -15.50 -25.08 25.82
C SER A 28 -14.58 -23.89 25.49
N ARG A 29 -13.33 -23.91 25.98
CA ARG A 29 -12.31 -22.92 25.62
C ARG A 29 -12.23 -22.91 24.10
N GLU A 30 -12.75 -21.84 23.49
CA GLU A 30 -12.48 -21.59 22.07
C GLU A 30 -10.97 -21.68 21.87
N PRO A 31 -10.51 -22.33 20.80
CA PRO A 31 -9.09 -22.40 20.54
C PRO A 31 -8.54 -20.98 20.53
N ALA A 32 -7.54 -20.73 21.37
CA ALA A 32 -6.92 -19.41 21.48
C ALA A 32 -6.33 -19.03 20.11
N TYR A 33 -6.95 -18.07 19.43
CA TYR A 33 -6.43 -17.49 18.18
C TYR A 33 -6.29 -15.98 18.35
N SER A 34 -5.35 -15.40 17.62
CA SER A 34 -5.25 -13.96 17.47
C SER A 34 -5.80 -13.52 16.10
N VAL A 35 -6.10 -12.25 15.96
CA VAL A 35 -6.56 -11.68 14.68
C VAL A 35 -5.66 -10.55 14.25
N PHE A 36 -5.51 -10.41 12.92
CA PHE A 36 -4.81 -9.28 12.31
C PHE A 36 -5.60 -8.75 11.11
N THR A 37 -5.68 -7.42 11.00
CA THR A 37 -6.45 -6.74 9.96
C THR A 37 -5.54 -5.88 9.10
N SER A 38 -5.68 -6.02 7.78
CA SER A 38 -5.10 -5.10 6.80
C SER A 38 -6.17 -4.50 5.92
N GLU A 39 -5.86 -3.35 5.31
CA GLU A 39 -6.77 -2.68 4.38
C GLU A 39 -6.11 -2.40 3.04
N SER A 40 -6.93 -2.30 2.00
CA SER A 40 -6.57 -1.81 0.69
C SER A 40 -7.69 -0.97 0.10
N VAL A 41 -7.37 -0.20 -0.93
CA VAL A 41 -8.32 0.68 -1.61
C VAL A 41 -8.24 0.49 -3.12
N THR A 42 -9.32 0.88 -3.82
CA THR A 42 -9.35 0.85 -5.28
C THR A 42 -8.56 2.03 -5.89
N GLU A 43 -8.35 1.95 -7.20
CA GLU A 43 -7.69 3.01 -7.97
C GLU A 43 -8.39 4.38 -7.94
N GLY A 44 -9.69 4.39 -7.62
CA GLY A 44 -10.50 5.61 -7.50
C GLY A 44 -10.52 6.23 -6.11
N HIS A 45 -9.88 5.62 -5.11
CA HIS A 45 -9.72 6.26 -3.81
C HIS A 45 -8.91 7.56 -3.96
N PRO A 46 -9.31 8.68 -3.33
CA PRO A 46 -8.67 9.99 -3.54
C PRO A 46 -7.14 9.98 -3.35
N ASP A 47 -6.65 9.40 -2.27
CA ASP A 47 -5.20 9.31 -2.02
C ASP A 47 -4.50 8.47 -3.11
N LYS A 48 -5.10 7.36 -3.56
CA LYS A 48 -4.49 6.54 -4.62
C LYS A 48 -4.61 7.16 -6.00
N LEU A 49 -5.60 8.01 -6.25
CA LEU A 49 -5.64 8.84 -7.45
C LEU A 49 -4.48 9.85 -7.45
N ALA A 50 -4.19 10.49 -6.31
CA ALA A 50 -3.05 11.39 -6.15
C ALA A 50 -1.72 10.67 -6.39
N ASP A 51 -1.53 9.47 -5.83
CA ASP A 51 -0.36 8.63 -6.06
C ASP A 51 -0.19 8.27 -7.55
N GLN A 52 -1.27 7.88 -8.22
CA GLN A 52 -1.23 7.57 -9.66
C GLN A 52 -0.88 8.78 -10.53
N ILE A 53 -1.35 9.97 -10.16
CA ILE A 53 -1.02 11.22 -10.86
C ILE A 53 0.48 11.51 -10.70
N SER A 54 1.00 11.47 -9.48
CA SER A 54 2.40 11.73 -9.18
C SER A 54 3.33 10.76 -9.89
N ASP A 55 3.03 9.45 -9.86
CA ASP A 55 3.83 8.44 -10.55
C ASP A 55 3.65 8.46 -12.08
N ALA A 56 2.51 8.89 -12.60
CA ALA A 56 2.34 9.07 -14.05
C ALA A 56 3.20 10.22 -14.58
N ILE A 57 3.35 11.31 -13.81
CA ILE A 57 4.25 12.41 -14.14
C ILE A 57 5.70 11.94 -14.09
N LEU A 58 6.09 11.24 -13.03
CA LEU A 58 7.42 10.65 -12.88
C LEU A 58 7.79 9.73 -14.04
N ASP A 59 6.93 8.79 -14.40
CA ASP A 59 7.17 7.84 -15.48
C ASP A 59 7.28 8.54 -16.85
N ALA A 60 6.47 9.58 -17.10
CA ALA A 60 6.54 10.37 -18.33
C ALA A 60 7.87 11.14 -18.46
N ILE A 61 8.45 11.56 -17.35
CA ILE A 61 9.77 12.20 -17.30
C ILE A 61 10.86 11.17 -17.50
N LEU A 62 10.88 10.08 -16.71
CA LEU A 62 11.92 9.04 -16.78
C LEU A 62 11.98 8.34 -18.14
N ALA A 63 10.88 8.28 -18.87
CA ALA A 63 10.85 7.76 -20.24
C ALA A 63 11.71 8.58 -21.22
N LYS A 64 11.96 9.85 -20.92
CA LYS A 64 12.74 10.78 -21.78
C LYS A 64 14.07 11.15 -21.15
N ASP A 65 14.12 11.26 -19.82
CA ASP A 65 15.29 11.63 -19.04
C ASP A 65 15.42 10.68 -17.83
N PRO A 66 16.14 9.56 -17.97
CA PRO A 66 16.35 8.58 -16.90
C PRO A 66 17.15 9.13 -15.71
N LEU A 67 17.80 10.29 -15.85
CA LEU A 67 18.59 10.91 -14.80
C LEU A 67 17.86 12.06 -14.10
N ALA A 68 16.63 12.36 -14.50
CA ALA A 68 15.82 13.41 -13.90
C ALA A 68 15.69 13.24 -12.36
N ARG A 69 15.63 14.38 -11.69
CA ARG A 69 15.33 14.46 -10.24
C ARG A 69 13.88 14.90 -10.10
N VAL A 70 13.08 14.09 -9.46
CA VAL A 70 11.64 14.32 -9.32
C VAL A 70 11.20 14.08 -7.89
N ALA A 71 10.55 15.07 -7.31
CA ALA A 71 9.77 15.01 -6.10
C ALA A 71 8.44 15.70 -6.42
N CYS A 72 7.41 14.94 -6.77
CA CYS A 72 6.14 15.43 -7.28
C CYS A 72 4.99 14.95 -6.39
N GLU A 73 4.24 15.87 -5.81
CA GLU A 73 3.10 15.59 -4.96
C GLU A 73 1.83 16.15 -5.58
N ALA A 74 0.74 15.41 -5.45
CA ALA A 74 -0.58 15.81 -5.95
C ALA A 74 -1.59 15.91 -4.80
N VAL A 75 -2.45 16.89 -4.89
CA VAL A 75 -3.66 17.04 -4.07
C VAL A 75 -4.86 16.98 -5.00
N VAL A 76 -5.85 16.16 -4.68
CA VAL A 76 -7.11 16.06 -5.41
C VAL A 76 -8.28 16.38 -4.47
N THR A 77 -9.22 17.18 -4.94
CA THR A 77 -10.43 17.55 -4.19
C THR A 77 -11.56 17.87 -5.16
N THR A 78 -12.73 18.31 -4.67
CA THR A 78 -13.87 18.66 -5.51
C THR A 78 -13.47 19.61 -6.65
N GLY A 79 -13.58 19.14 -7.88
CA GLY A 79 -13.33 19.92 -9.09
C GLY A 79 -11.90 20.43 -9.30
N LEU A 80 -10.91 19.98 -8.50
CA LEU A 80 -9.56 20.56 -8.53
C LEU A 80 -8.47 19.50 -8.32
N VAL A 81 -7.38 19.65 -9.07
CA VAL A 81 -6.11 18.96 -8.86
C VAL A 81 -5.00 20.01 -8.73
N ILE A 82 -4.18 19.88 -7.71
CA ILE A 82 -2.99 20.70 -7.49
C ILE A 82 -1.80 19.77 -7.52
N VAL A 83 -0.76 20.11 -8.29
CA VAL A 83 0.52 19.41 -8.32
C VAL A 83 1.61 20.37 -7.90
N VAL A 84 2.38 19.96 -6.91
CA VAL A 84 3.50 20.74 -6.35
C VAL A 84 4.75 19.88 -6.27
N GLY A 85 5.90 20.51 -6.11
CA GLY A 85 7.15 19.81 -5.87
C GLY A 85 8.33 20.35 -6.67
N GLU A 86 9.40 19.59 -6.71
CA GLU A 86 10.66 19.95 -7.37
C GLU A 86 10.97 18.96 -8.49
N ILE A 87 11.25 19.49 -9.69
CA ILE A 87 11.61 18.70 -10.87
C ILE A 87 12.79 19.35 -11.56
N THR A 88 13.91 18.61 -11.63
CA THR A 88 15.07 18.99 -12.44
C THR A 88 15.21 17.97 -13.56
N THR A 89 15.02 18.43 -14.80
CA THR A 89 15.06 17.58 -16.01
C THR A 89 15.34 18.42 -17.26
N ASP A 90 15.93 17.79 -18.26
CA ASP A 90 16.15 18.39 -19.59
C ASP A 90 14.96 18.16 -20.55
N CYS A 91 13.90 17.49 -20.12
CA CYS A 91 12.77 17.19 -20.97
C CYS A 91 11.51 17.97 -20.59
N TYR A 92 10.64 18.18 -21.60
CA TYR A 92 9.30 18.72 -21.38
C TYR A 92 8.26 17.58 -21.33
N VAL A 93 7.34 17.66 -20.36
CA VAL A 93 6.13 16.85 -20.28
C VAL A 93 4.90 17.74 -20.08
N ASP A 94 3.79 17.37 -20.71
CA ASP A 94 2.50 18.09 -20.57
C ASP A 94 1.78 17.56 -19.31
N ILE A 95 2.11 18.13 -18.16
CA ILE A 95 1.57 17.71 -16.85
C ILE A 95 0.03 17.77 -16.84
N PRO A 96 -0.66 18.84 -17.27
CA PRO A 96 -2.12 18.86 -17.33
C PRO A 96 -2.72 17.72 -18.15
N ARG A 97 -2.12 17.38 -19.27
CA ARG A 97 -2.58 16.26 -20.10
C ARG A 97 -2.42 14.92 -19.41
N ILE A 98 -1.29 14.68 -18.72
CA ILE A 98 -1.02 13.46 -17.95
C ILE A 98 -2.05 13.31 -16.83
N ILE A 99 -2.32 14.38 -16.08
CA ILE A 99 -3.31 14.40 -15.01
C ILE A 99 -4.69 14.01 -15.55
N ARG A 100 -5.18 14.68 -16.59
CA ARG A 100 -6.49 14.39 -17.18
C ARG A 100 -6.60 12.97 -17.74
N GLN A 101 -5.54 12.47 -18.35
CA GLN A 101 -5.50 11.08 -18.82
C GLN A 101 -5.60 10.10 -17.65
N THR A 102 -4.85 10.31 -16.57
CA THR A 102 -4.89 9.46 -15.37
C THR A 102 -6.30 9.44 -14.76
N ILE A 103 -6.92 10.60 -14.57
CA ILE A 103 -8.29 10.71 -14.04
C ILE A 103 -9.30 9.97 -14.93
N ARG A 104 -9.17 10.09 -16.25
CA ARG A 104 -10.06 9.42 -17.23
C ARG A 104 -9.89 7.90 -17.16
N GLU A 105 -8.66 7.39 -17.09
CA GLU A 105 -8.37 5.96 -17.01
C GLU A 105 -8.86 5.32 -15.72
N VAL A 106 -8.82 6.04 -14.61
CA VAL A 106 -9.41 5.62 -13.33
C VAL A 106 -10.94 5.54 -13.41
N GLY A 107 -11.58 6.35 -14.27
CA GLY A 107 -13.02 6.29 -14.52
C GLY A 107 -13.82 7.49 -14.02
N TYR A 108 -13.18 8.57 -13.64
CA TYR A 108 -13.85 9.84 -13.35
C TYR A 108 -14.10 10.61 -14.65
N THR A 109 -15.22 10.30 -15.31
CA THR A 109 -15.55 10.77 -16.66
C THR A 109 -16.86 11.55 -16.76
N ARG A 110 -17.49 11.87 -15.63
CA ARG A 110 -18.81 12.52 -15.62
C ARG A 110 -18.84 13.74 -14.69
N ALA A 111 -18.93 14.92 -15.25
CA ALA A 111 -18.99 16.21 -14.53
C ALA A 111 -20.09 16.30 -13.46
N LYS A 112 -21.24 15.62 -13.67
CA LYS A 112 -22.34 15.60 -12.69
C LYS A 112 -21.96 15.11 -11.30
N TYR A 113 -20.80 14.45 -11.18
CA TYR A 113 -20.31 13.94 -9.89
C TYR A 113 -19.35 14.92 -9.17
N GLY A 114 -19.12 16.11 -9.74
CA GLY A 114 -18.31 17.16 -9.11
C GLY A 114 -16.80 16.99 -9.25
N PHE A 115 -16.35 15.92 -9.90
CA PHE A 115 -14.95 15.68 -10.25
C PHE A 115 -14.87 14.79 -11.50
N ASP A 116 -14.17 15.25 -12.53
CA ASP A 116 -13.95 14.50 -13.77
C ASP A 116 -12.74 15.03 -14.56
N ALA A 117 -12.29 14.21 -15.51
CA ALA A 117 -11.09 14.46 -16.31
C ALA A 117 -11.18 15.71 -17.21
N GLU A 118 -12.37 16.11 -17.67
CA GLU A 118 -12.53 17.20 -18.63
C GLU A 118 -12.67 18.57 -17.97
N THR A 119 -13.41 18.62 -16.86
CA THR A 119 -13.83 19.90 -16.26
C THR A 119 -13.09 20.28 -14.99
N CYS A 120 -12.32 19.37 -14.35
CA CYS A 120 -11.55 19.71 -13.16
C CYS A 120 -10.51 20.80 -13.46
N GLY A 121 -10.33 21.73 -12.54
CA GLY A 121 -9.21 22.68 -12.55
C GLY A 121 -7.89 21.94 -12.35
N VAL A 122 -6.82 22.42 -12.98
CA VAL A 122 -5.46 21.91 -12.76
C VAL A 122 -4.56 23.08 -12.46
N ILE A 123 -3.86 23.04 -11.33
CA ILE A 123 -2.87 24.01 -10.88
C ILE A 123 -1.54 23.28 -10.70
N THR A 124 -0.46 23.87 -11.19
CA THR A 124 0.90 23.36 -11.02
C THR A 124 1.79 24.43 -10.41
N SER A 125 2.58 24.06 -9.39
CA SER A 125 3.63 24.88 -8.81
C SER A 125 4.87 23.98 -8.65
N ILE A 126 5.74 24.03 -9.65
CA ILE A 126 6.93 23.17 -9.74
C ILE A 126 8.15 24.08 -9.77
N ASP A 127 9.07 23.81 -8.88
CA ASP A 127 10.37 24.47 -8.75
C ASP A 127 11.51 23.53 -9.15
N GLU A 128 12.73 24.03 -9.23
CA GLU A 128 13.95 23.23 -9.38
C GLU A 128 14.42 22.70 -8.01
N GLN A 129 15.08 21.56 -8.01
CA GLN A 129 15.67 20.99 -6.77
C GLN A 129 16.73 21.95 -6.20
N SER A 130 16.74 22.09 -4.86
CA SER A 130 17.75 22.87 -4.15
C SER A 130 19.18 22.41 -4.49
N PRO A 131 20.09 23.33 -4.86
CA PRO A 131 21.50 23.02 -5.10
C PRO A 131 22.21 22.38 -3.91
N ASP A 132 21.79 22.71 -2.67
CA ASP A 132 22.40 22.17 -1.44
C ASP A 132 22.10 20.67 -1.29
N ILE A 133 20.90 20.23 -1.67
CA ILE A 133 20.54 18.80 -1.67
C ILE A 133 21.26 18.08 -2.81
N ALA A 134 21.38 18.71 -3.98
CA ALA A 134 22.03 18.11 -5.15
C ALA A 134 23.49 17.71 -4.86
N GLN A 135 24.27 18.51 -4.12
CA GLN A 135 25.69 18.24 -3.80
C GLN A 135 25.90 16.87 -3.14
N GLY A 136 25.05 16.47 -2.20
CA GLY A 136 25.15 15.18 -1.51
C GLY A 136 24.76 14.00 -2.38
N VAL A 137 23.79 14.18 -3.26
CA VAL A 137 23.24 13.14 -4.15
C VAL A 137 24.14 12.90 -5.38
N ASP A 138 24.76 13.94 -5.91
CA ASP A 138 25.60 13.86 -7.11
C ASP A 138 26.87 13.03 -6.90
N VAL A 139 27.36 12.95 -5.67
CA VAL A 139 28.48 12.06 -5.29
C VAL A 139 28.02 10.63 -4.93
N GLY A 140 26.74 10.32 -5.10
CA GLY A 140 26.14 9.01 -4.81
C GLY A 140 25.69 8.81 -3.37
N GLY A 141 25.69 9.86 -2.56
CA GLY A 141 25.17 9.84 -1.19
C GLY A 141 23.65 9.82 -1.14
N ALA A 142 23.08 9.43 0.01
CA ALA A 142 21.66 9.47 0.25
C ALA A 142 21.13 10.93 0.21
N GLY A 143 19.99 11.12 -0.47
CA GLY A 143 19.33 12.43 -0.57
C GLY A 143 18.55 12.82 0.68
N ASP A 144 18.43 11.93 1.65
CA ASP A 144 17.71 12.15 2.90
C ASP A 144 18.27 11.24 4.01
N SER A 145 17.94 11.58 5.25
CA SER A 145 18.18 10.74 6.43
C SER A 145 16.88 10.05 6.82
N GLY A 146 16.93 8.73 7.03
CA GLY A 146 15.72 7.98 7.37
C GLY A 146 15.95 6.49 7.54
N MET A 147 14.86 5.79 7.86
CA MET A 147 14.82 4.34 8.02
C MET A 147 13.85 3.74 7.01
N MET A 148 14.28 2.69 6.32
CA MET A 148 13.47 1.93 5.36
C MET A 148 13.35 0.50 5.83
N PHE A 149 12.18 -0.09 5.64
CA PHE A 149 11.88 -1.45 6.06
C PHE A 149 11.47 -2.31 4.87
N GLY A 150 12.02 -3.52 4.84
CA GLY A 150 11.58 -4.60 3.97
C GLY A 150 11.06 -5.74 4.83
N TYR A 151 10.07 -6.46 4.34
CA TYR A 151 9.51 -7.62 5.02
C TYR A 151 9.17 -8.73 4.03
N ALA A 152 9.26 -9.97 4.48
CA ALA A 152 8.78 -11.15 3.77
C ALA A 152 8.35 -12.23 4.78
N CYS A 153 7.39 -13.06 4.40
CA CYS A 153 6.98 -14.25 5.16
C CYS A 153 6.43 -15.33 4.21
N ASP A 154 6.35 -16.56 4.69
CA ASP A 154 5.94 -17.74 3.93
C ASP A 154 4.41 -17.97 3.91
N GLU A 155 3.61 -16.94 4.23
CA GLU A 155 2.14 -17.05 4.29
C GLU A 155 1.48 -17.13 2.90
N THR A 156 2.12 -16.58 1.87
CA THR A 156 1.61 -16.58 0.49
C THR A 156 2.73 -16.89 -0.51
N PRO A 157 2.41 -17.34 -1.72
CA PRO A 157 3.42 -17.57 -2.77
C PRO A 157 4.26 -16.33 -3.12
N GLU A 158 3.69 -15.14 -2.96
CA GLU A 158 4.37 -13.87 -3.17
C GLU A 158 5.34 -13.52 -2.04
N LEU A 159 5.36 -14.33 -0.98
CA LEU A 159 6.08 -14.09 0.28
C LEU A 159 5.64 -12.78 0.96
N MET A 160 4.32 -12.61 1.06
CA MET A 160 3.64 -11.47 1.68
C MET A 160 2.69 -11.94 2.79
N PRO A 161 2.36 -11.06 3.75
CA PRO A 161 1.31 -11.33 4.74
C PRO A 161 -0.05 -11.56 4.07
N LEU A 162 -0.78 -12.57 4.52
CA LEU A 162 -2.07 -12.96 3.94
C LEU A 162 -3.13 -11.85 4.00
N PRO A 163 -3.28 -11.06 5.11
CA PRO A 163 -4.33 -10.05 5.20
C PRO A 163 -4.22 -8.98 4.12
N ILE A 164 -3.02 -8.41 3.92
CA ILE A 164 -2.81 -7.37 2.90
C ILE A 164 -2.92 -7.94 1.48
N THR A 165 -2.44 -9.17 1.26
CA THR A 165 -2.55 -9.84 -0.03
C THR A 165 -4.01 -10.02 -0.42
N LEU A 166 -4.87 -10.50 0.49
CA LEU A 166 -6.30 -10.65 0.23
C LEU A 166 -6.99 -9.29 0.05
N ALA A 167 -6.63 -8.28 0.86
CA ALA A 167 -7.19 -6.94 0.73
C ALA A 167 -6.88 -6.33 -0.66
N HIS A 168 -5.65 -6.48 -1.17
CA HIS A 168 -5.29 -6.05 -2.52
C HIS A 168 -6.04 -6.81 -3.61
N ARG A 169 -6.13 -8.13 -3.49
CA ARG A 169 -6.87 -8.96 -4.46
C ARG A 169 -8.36 -8.58 -4.52
N LEU A 170 -8.99 -8.33 -3.36
CA LEU A 170 -10.39 -7.90 -3.30
C LEU A 170 -10.59 -6.49 -3.88
N ALA A 171 -9.71 -5.53 -3.56
CA ALA A 171 -9.78 -4.17 -4.11
C ALA A 171 -9.58 -4.18 -5.64
N ARG A 172 -8.65 -5.00 -6.15
CA ARG A 172 -8.42 -5.19 -7.58
C ARG A 172 -9.63 -5.85 -8.26
N ARG A 173 -10.21 -6.88 -7.65
CA ARG A 173 -11.40 -7.54 -8.19
C ARG A 173 -12.60 -6.60 -8.23
N LEU A 174 -12.78 -5.75 -7.21
CA LEU A 174 -13.82 -4.73 -7.21
C LEU A 174 -13.67 -3.75 -8.38
N ALA A 175 -12.45 -3.29 -8.66
CA ALA A 175 -12.16 -2.44 -9.82
C ALA A 175 -12.36 -3.19 -11.15
N GLU A 176 -11.99 -4.46 -11.23
CA GLU A 176 -12.16 -5.30 -12.41
C GLU A 176 -13.64 -5.47 -12.79
N VAL A 177 -14.51 -5.87 -11.86
CA VAL A 177 -15.95 -6.06 -12.14
C VAL A 177 -16.64 -4.75 -12.54
N ARG A 178 -16.14 -3.61 -12.08
CA ARG A 178 -16.55 -2.28 -12.54
C ARG A 178 -16.11 -2.03 -13.98
N ARG A 179 -14.82 -2.23 -14.30
CA ARG A 179 -14.22 -1.95 -15.62
C ARG A 179 -14.78 -2.85 -16.71
N THR A 180 -15.01 -4.11 -16.39
CA THR A 180 -15.62 -5.10 -17.32
C THR A 180 -17.14 -4.91 -17.44
N LYS A 181 -17.73 -4.02 -16.65
CA LYS A 181 -19.18 -3.77 -16.59
C LYS A 181 -20.00 -4.97 -16.09
N THR A 182 -19.35 -5.96 -15.45
CA THR A 182 -20.05 -7.03 -14.74
C THR A 182 -21.00 -6.44 -13.69
N LEU A 183 -20.51 -5.44 -12.92
CA LEU A 183 -21.32 -4.61 -12.03
C LEU A 183 -21.26 -3.16 -12.51
N SER A 184 -22.06 -2.85 -13.53
CA SER A 184 -22.02 -1.56 -14.26
C SER A 184 -22.41 -0.34 -13.42
N TYR A 185 -23.08 -0.54 -12.29
CA TYR A 185 -23.47 0.51 -11.35
C TYR A 185 -22.35 0.93 -10.39
N LEU A 186 -21.23 0.20 -10.32
CA LEU A 186 -20.10 0.57 -9.49
C LEU A 186 -19.39 1.81 -10.02
N ARG A 187 -18.86 2.60 -9.10
CA ARG A 187 -18.03 3.78 -9.33
C ARG A 187 -16.59 3.52 -8.89
N PRO A 188 -15.64 4.43 -9.20
CA PRO A 188 -14.23 4.14 -9.01
C PRO A 188 -13.77 3.96 -7.57
N ASP A 189 -14.40 4.63 -6.59
CA ASP A 189 -13.95 4.62 -5.20
C ASP A 189 -14.42 3.38 -4.43
N GLY A 190 -13.53 2.84 -3.63
CA GLY A 190 -13.81 1.70 -2.76
C GLY A 190 -12.69 1.40 -1.78
N LYS A 191 -13.05 0.76 -0.68
CA LYS A 191 -12.13 0.35 0.39
C LYS A 191 -12.46 -1.06 0.87
N VAL A 192 -11.43 -1.83 1.18
CA VAL A 192 -11.55 -3.20 1.67
C VAL A 192 -10.69 -3.37 2.91
N GLN A 193 -11.23 -4.03 3.94
CA GLN A 193 -10.46 -4.53 5.07
C GLN A 193 -10.65 -6.04 5.16
N VAL A 194 -9.58 -6.76 5.49
CA VAL A 194 -9.58 -8.21 5.70
C VAL A 194 -8.98 -8.51 7.05
N THR A 195 -9.71 -9.23 7.88
CA THR A 195 -9.23 -9.74 9.17
C THR A 195 -8.99 -11.22 9.06
N VAL A 196 -7.77 -11.66 9.35
CA VAL A 196 -7.34 -13.07 9.34
C VAL A 196 -7.14 -13.55 10.77
N ARG A 197 -7.57 -14.79 11.04
CA ARG A 197 -7.32 -15.51 12.29
C ARG A 197 -5.99 -16.25 12.21
N TYR A 198 -5.21 -16.20 13.29
CA TYR A 198 -3.90 -16.83 13.40
C TYR A 198 -3.83 -17.76 14.59
N SER A 199 -3.20 -18.92 14.42
CA SER A 199 -2.87 -19.82 15.55
C SER A 199 -1.87 -19.15 16.51
N PRO A 200 -1.66 -19.73 17.71
CA PRO A 200 -0.63 -19.26 18.64
C PRO A 200 0.79 -19.27 18.04
N GLU A 201 1.05 -20.16 17.07
CA GLU A 201 2.32 -20.26 16.34
C GLU A 201 2.43 -19.28 15.17
N GLY A 202 1.39 -18.43 14.95
CA GLY A 202 1.37 -17.42 13.91
C GLY A 202 1.03 -17.95 12.51
N LYS A 203 0.36 -19.11 12.40
CA LYS A 203 -0.12 -19.62 11.10
C LYS A 203 -1.52 -19.08 10.80
N PRO A 204 -1.78 -18.63 9.56
CA PRO A 204 -3.13 -18.27 9.15
C PRO A 204 -4.09 -19.47 9.27
N LEU A 205 -5.24 -19.26 9.90
CA LEU A 205 -6.29 -20.27 10.08
C LEU A 205 -7.49 -20.04 9.16
N GLY A 206 -7.71 -18.80 8.73
CA GLY A 206 -8.84 -18.42 7.89
C GLY A 206 -9.20 -16.96 8.03
N VAL A 207 -10.11 -16.49 7.20
CA VAL A 207 -10.62 -15.12 7.24
C VAL A 207 -11.76 -15.02 8.25
N ASP A 208 -11.65 -14.09 9.20
CA ASP A 208 -12.69 -13.83 10.20
C ASP A 208 -13.77 -12.90 9.66
N ASN A 209 -13.35 -11.79 9.05
CA ASN A 209 -14.30 -10.89 8.43
C ASN A 209 -13.70 -10.11 7.25
N VAL A 210 -14.60 -9.64 6.38
CA VAL A 210 -14.34 -8.68 5.31
C VAL A 210 -15.27 -7.50 5.47
N VAL A 211 -14.69 -6.29 5.53
CA VAL A 211 -15.44 -5.04 5.42
C VAL A 211 -15.15 -4.46 4.04
N LEU A 212 -16.18 -4.20 3.24
CA LEU A 212 -16.05 -3.68 1.88
C LEU A 212 -17.01 -2.49 1.68
N SER A 213 -16.44 -1.35 1.32
CA SER A 213 -17.20 -0.17 0.91
C SER A 213 -16.96 0.07 -0.57
N ALA A 214 -18.04 0.12 -1.37
CA ALA A 214 -18.00 0.32 -2.81
C ALA A 214 -18.90 1.48 -3.20
N GLN A 215 -18.35 2.48 -3.86
CA GLN A 215 -19.12 3.59 -4.43
C GLN A 215 -19.99 3.09 -5.58
N HIS A 216 -21.26 3.55 -5.64
CA HIS A 216 -22.23 3.05 -6.59
C HIS A 216 -23.18 4.13 -7.12
N HIS A 217 -23.94 3.82 -8.15
CA HIS A 217 -25.04 4.62 -8.64
C HIS A 217 -26.19 4.65 -7.63
N GLU A 218 -26.94 5.76 -7.59
CA GLU A 218 -28.04 5.96 -6.66
C GLU A 218 -29.25 5.04 -6.88
N GLU A 219 -29.34 4.44 -8.07
CA GLU A 219 -30.48 3.61 -8.51
C GLU A 219 -30.38 2.15 -8.09
N VAL A 220 -29.20 1.68 -7.58
CA VAL A 220 -29.05 0.28 -7.18
C VAL A 220 -29.58 0.07 -5.77
N GLU A 221 -30.38 -0.98 -5.61
CA GLU A 221 -30.89 -1.40 -4.32
C GLU A 221 -29.76 -2.00 -3.46
N THR A 222 -29.78 -1.69 -2.16
CA THR A 222 -28.72 -2.08 -1.23
C THR A 222 -28.53 -3.60 -1.15
N GLU A 223 -29.62 -4.36 -1.13
CA GLU A 223 -29.57 -5.83 -1.04
C GLU A 223 -29.01 -6.44 -2.32
N GLN A 224 -29.35 -5.90 -3.49
CA GLN A 224 -28.77 -6.31 -4.76
C GLN A 224 -27.26 -6.07 -4.79
N LEU A 225 -26.83 -4.87 -4.40
CA LEU A 225 -25.40 -4.52 -4.30
C LEU A 225 -24.66 -5.47 -3.37
N ARG A 226 -25.22 -5.80 -2.21
CA ARG A 226 -24.59 -6.72 -1.24
C ARG A 226 -24.46 -8.13 -1.80
N SER A 227 -25.51 -8.65 -2.42
CA SER A 227 -25.49 -9.97 -3.06
C SER A 227 -24.47 -10.05 -4.18
N ASP A 228 -24.46 -9.07 -5.07
CA ASP A 228 -23.54 -9.05 -6.22
C ASP A 228 -22.07 -8.92 -5.78
N ILE A 229 -21.78 -8.09 -4.79
CA ILE A 229 -20.40 -7.96 -4.26
C ILE A 229 -19.99 -9.25 -3.54
N ALA A 230 -20.87 -9.88 -2.78
CA ALA A 230 -20.56 -11.17 -2.15
C ALA A 230 -20.17 -12.21 -3.21
N GLU A 231 -20.98 -12.39 -4.25
CA GLU A 231 -20.76 -13.38 -5.30
C GLU A 231 -19.57 -13.03 -6.20
N HIS A 232 -19.56 -11.82 -6.78
CA HIS A 232 -18.59 -11.48 -7.84
C HIS A 232 -17.25 -10.98 -7.34
N VAL A 233 -17.15 -10.58 -6.07
CA VAL A 233 -15.91 -10.04 -5.49
C VAL A 233 -15.39 -10.93 -4.36
N ILE A 234 -16.19 -11.16 -3.30
CA ILE A 234 -15.70 -11.86 -2.10
C ILE A 234 -15.49 -13.34 -2.39
N ASP A 235 -16.52 -14.02 -2.89
CA ASP A 235 -16.48 -15.46 -3.19
C ASP A 235 -15.52 -15.80 -4.34
N ALA A 236 -15.33 -14.87 -5.27
CA ALA A 236 -14.39 -15.03 -6.37
C ALA A 236 -12.91 -14.91 -5.94
N VAL A 237 -12.61 -14.28 -4.81
CA VAL A 237 -11.23 -13.99 -4.36
C VAL A 237 -10.82 -14.82 -3.15
N ILE A 238 -11.71 -15.02 -2.17
CA ILE A 238 -11.39 -15.75 -0.94
C ILE A 238 -11.69 -17.24 -1.16
N PRO A 239 -10.66 -18.11 -1.16
CA PRO A 239 -10.84 -19.55 -1.32
C PRO A 239 -11.76 -20.14 -0.25
N ALA A 240 -12.46 -21.22 -0.58
CA ALA A 240 -13.45 -21.84 0.31
C ALA A 240 -12.83 -22.28 1.65
N GLU A 241 -11.60 -22.81 1.61
CA GLU A 241 -10.84 -23.24 2.78
C GLU A 241 -10.52 -22.10 3.76
N LEU A 242 -10.36 -20.88 3.26
CA LEU A 242 -10.14 -19.71 4.13
C LEU A 242 -11.44 -19.11 4.69
N ARG A 243 -12.62 -19.58 4.20
CA ARG A 243 -13.95 -19.18 4.71
C ARG A 243 -14.49 -20.12 5.78
N GLU A 244 -13.83 -21.25 6.02
CA GLU A 244 -14.20 -22.21 7.05
C GLU A 244 -14.15 -21.53 8.45
N GLY A 245 -15.13 -21.87 9.30
CA GLY A 245 -15.27 -21.27 10.64
C GLY A 245 -16.07 -19.96 10.68
N GLY A 246 -16.78 -19.63 9.58
CA GLY A 246 -17.78 -18.56 9.57
C GLY A 246 -17.25 -17.17 9.19
N LEU A 247 -17.02 -16.95 7.89
CA LEU A 247 -16.71 -15.62 7.36
C LEU A 247 -17.86 -14.64 7.58
N ARG A 248 -17.62 -13.53 8.25
CA ARG A 248 -18.56 -12.40 8.37
C ARG A 248 -18.26 -11.36 7.32
N THR A 249 -19.28 -10.87 6.61
CA THR A 249 -19.15 -9.83 5.58
C THR A 249 -19.93 -8.58 5.94
N PHE A 250 -19.29 -7.43 5.80
CA PHE A 250 -19.87 -6.10 6.02
C PHE A 250 -19.75 -5.28 4.74
N ILE A 251 -20.76 -5.35 3.88
CA ILE A 251 -20.79 -4.68 2.58
C ILE A 251 -21.62 -3.41 2.68
N ASN A 252 -21.00 -2.26 2.43
CA ASN A 252 -21.58 -0.93 2.63
C ASN A 252 -22.40 -0.87 3.95
N PRO A 253 -21.77 -1.04 5.12
CA PRO A 253 -22.49 -1.17 6.40
C PRO A 253 -23.29 0.09 6.75
N THR A 254 -22.89 1.26 6.25
CA THR A 254 -23.64 2.52 6.40
C THR A 254 -24.81 2.63 5.41
N GLY A 255 -25.00 1.67 4.50
CA GLY A 255 -25.99 1.65 3.45
C GLY A 255 -25.51 2.33 2.17
N ARG A 256 -25.93 3.56 1.93
CA ARG A 256 -25.69 4.29 0.67
C ARG A 256 -24.27 4.87 0.60
N PHE A 257 -23.53 4.60 -0.52
CA PHE A 257 -22.25 5.23 -0.83
C PHE A 257 -22.23 5.74 -2.28
N VAL A 258 -22.94 6.82 -2.52
CA VAL A 258 -23.09 7.45 -3.85
C VAL A 258 -22.10 8.60 -4.04
N ILE A 259 -21.94 9.46 -3.02
CA ILE A 259 -20.94 10.52 -3.01
C ILE A 259 -19.65 9.91 -2.49
N GLY A 260 -18.61 9.91 -3.33
CA GLY A 260 -17.28 9.32 -3.05
C GLY A 260 -16.21 9.98 -3.90
N GLY A 261 -15.00 9.44 -3.83
CA GLY A 261 -13.84 9.98 -4.53
C GLY A 261 -13.45 11.38 -4.03
N PRO A 262 -12.76 12.19 -4.86
CA PRO A 262 -12.28 13.53 -4.46
C PRO A 262 -13.36 14.52 -4.02
N VAL A 263 -14.62 14.22 -4.27
CA VAL A 263 -15.75 15.06 -3.83
C VAL A 263 -16.11 14.80 -2.37
N ALA A 264 -15.96 13.57 -1.92
CA ALA A 264 -16.28 13.21 -0.53
C ALA A 264 -15.11 13.50 0.42
N ASP A 265 -13.89 13.29 -0.03
CA ASP A 265 -12.67 13.48 0.77
C ASP A 265 -11.51 13.89 -0.14
N ALA A 266 -10.65 14.78 0.36
CA ALA A 266 -9.45 15.18 -0.37
C ALA A 266 -8.41 14.07 -0.34
N GLY A 267 -7.72 13.85 -1.47
CA GLY A 267 -6.62 12.91 -1.59
C GLY A 267 -5.29 13.62 -1.71
N LEU A 268 -4.25 13.04 -1.15
CA LEU A 268 -2.88 13.51 -1.24
C LEU A 268 -1.94 12.34 -1.55
N THR A 269 -0.87 12.64 -2.28
CA THR A 269 0.23 11.69 -2.51
C THR A 269 0.85 11.25 -1.18
N GLY A 270 1.08 9.94 -1.03
CA GLY A 270 1.80 9.39 0.12
C GLY A 270 0.99 9.24 1.41
N ARG A 271 -0.33 9.27 1.36
CA ARG A 271 -1.20 9.08 2.54
C ARG A 271 -1.67 7.64 2.77
N LYS A 272 -1.27 6.69 1.92
CA LYS A 272 -1.65 5.27 2.04
C LYS A 272 -0.44 4.35 2.20
N ILE A 273 0.55 4.79 3.00
CA ILE A 273 1.84 4.10 3.15
C ILE A 273 1.72 2.67 3.70
N MET A 274 0.72 2.37 4.53
CA MET A 274 0.46 1.01 4.99
C MET A 274 -0.13 0.13 3.89
N VAL A 275 -1.02 0.69 3.06
CA VAL A 275 -1.55 0.02 1.85
C VAL A 275 -0.43 -0.23 0.84
N ASP A 276 0.49 0.70 0.69
CA ASP A 276 1.61 0.61 -0.24
C ASP A 276 2.63 -0.46 0.14
N THR A 277 2.69 -0.86 1.41
CA THR A 277 3.70 -1.77 1.95
C THR A 277 3.10 -3.11 2.44
N TYR A 278 3.02 -3.32 3.74
CA TYR A 278 2.71 -4.63 4.32
C TYR A 278 1.40 -4.64 5.13
N GLY A 279 0.54 -3.63 4.97
CA GLY A 279 -0.76 -3.56 5.64
C GLY A 279 -0.68 -3.45 7.16
N GLY A 280 0.42 -2.91 7.69
CA GLY A 280 0.66 -2.80 9.13
C GLY A 280 1.34 -4.02 9.77
N TYR A 281 1.63 -5.07 8.99
CA TYR A 281 2.24 -6.31 9.48
C TYR A 281 3.73 -6.15 9.83
N ALA A 282 4.42 -5.24 9.15
CA ALA A 282 5.80 -4.86 9.39
C ALA A 282 5.91 -3.40 9.85
N ARG A 283 7.07 -3.03 10.40
CA ARG A 283 7.41 -1.64 10.72
C ARG A 283 7.46 -0.79 9.44
N HIS A 284 7.32 0.51 9.59
CA HIS A 284 7.42 1.49 8.52
C HIS A 284 8.24 2.69 8.95
N GLY A 285 9.11 3.19 8.07
CA GLY A 285 9.97 4.35 8.37
C GLY A 285 9.28 5.71 8.22
N GLY A 286 8.07 5.75 7.64
CA GLY A 286 7.27 6.95 7.43
C GLY A 286 7.40 7.58 6.03
N GLY A 287 8.43 7.23 5.25
CA GLY A 287 8.63 7.75 3.89
C GLY A 287 7.60 7.21 2.88
N CYS A 288 7.01 8.08 2.08
CA CYS A 288 6.13 7.70 0.98
C CYS A 288 6.94 7.41 -0.30
N PHE A 289 6.33 6.71 -1.27
CA PHE A 289 6.98 6.25 -2.50
C PHE A 289 6.60 7.07 -3.73
N SER A 290 5.31 7.20 -4.01
CA SER A 290 4.80 7.82 -5.24
C SER A 290 5.31 9.24 -5.42
N GLY A 291 5.61 9.60 -6.67
CA GLY A 291 6.11 10.90 -7.06
C GLY A 291 7.62 11.11 -6.86
N LYS A 292 8.33 10.14 -6.29
CA LYS A 292 9.78 10.21 -6.00
C LYS A 292 10.57 9.39 -7.01
N ASP A 293 11.59 10.01 -7.64
CA ASP A 293 12.55 9.29 -8.48
C ASP A 293 13.45 8.35 -7.64
N PRO A 294 14.16 7.38 -8.28
CA PRO A 294 14.91 6.36 -7.55
C PRO A 294 16.08 6.87 -6.68
N THR A 295 16.48 8.13 -6.79
CA THR A 295 17.53 8.68 -5.93
C THR A 295 17.03 8.98 -4.51
N LYS A 296 15.72 9.02 -4.31
CA LYS A 296 15.09 9.17 -3.00
C LYS A 296 15.11 7.82 -2.27
N VAL A 297 15.85 7.75 -1.18
CA VAL A 297 16.04 6.52 -0.39
C VAL A 297 14.75 6.01 0.25
N ASP A 298 13.78 6.88 0.50
CA ASP A 298 12.44 6.46 0.95
C ASP A 298 11.87 5.38 0.03
N ARG A 299 12.01 5.55 -1.28
CA ARG A 299 11.53 4.61 -2.28
C ARG A 299 12.56 3.51 -2.57
N ALA A 300 13.74 3.87 -3.06
CA ALA A 300 14.75 2.91 -3.47
C ALA A 300 15.22 2.04 -2.30
N GLY A 301 15.44 2.63 -1.12
CA GLY A 301 15.85 1.89 0.08
C GLY A 301 14.80 0.89 0.57
N ALA A 302 13.50 1.26 0.49
CA ALA A 302 12.41 0.33 0.83
C ALA A 302 12.31 -0.82 -0.18
N TYR A 303 12.53 -0.57 -1.47
CA TYR A 303 12.58 -1.60 -2.50
C TYR A 303 13.78 -2.53 -2.32
N GLY A 304 14.97 -1.98 -2.02
CA GLY A 304 16.15 -2.76 -1.68
C GLY A 304 15.96 -3.61 -0.43
N ALA A 305 15.36 -3.04 0.62
CA ALA A 305 15.04 -3.77 1.85
C ALA A 305 14.06 -4.92 1.60
N ARG A 306 13.02 -4.71 0.76
CA ARG A 306 12.09 -5.78 0.33
C ARG A 306 12.83 -6.87 -0.44
N HIS A 307 13.68 -6.49 -1.39
CA HIS A 307 14.46 -7.45 -2.18
C HIS A 307 15.31 -8.36 -1.29
N VAL A 308 16.00 -7.80 -0.31
CA VAL A 308 16.80 -8.57 0.66
C VAL A 308 15.91 -9.45 1.53
N ALA A 309 14.86 -8.92 2.15
CA ALA A 309 13.97 -9.69 3.01
C ALA A 309 13.33 -10.87 2.27
N LYS A 310 12.89 -10.64 1.01
CA LYS A 310 12.31 -11.68 0.16
C LYS A 310 13.34 -12.74 -0.20
N THR A 311 14.57 -12.34 -0.51
CA THR A 311 15.68 -13.27 -0.81
C THR A 311 16.01 -14.16 0.40
N ILE A 312 16.02 -13.61 1.62
CA ILE A 312 16.25 -14.38 2.86
C ILE A 312 15.18 -15.45 3.05
N VAL A 313 13.90 -15.11 2.90
CA VAL A 313 12.81 -16.08 3.06
C VAL A 313 12.83 -17.11 1.92
N ALA A 314 13.04 -16.68 0.68
CA ALA A 314 13.11 -17.56 -0.49
C ALA A 314 14.30 -18.54 -0.44
N SER A 315 15.40 -18.19 0.24
CA SER A 315 16.54 -19.06 0.44
C SER A 315 16.31 -20.16 1.49
N GLY A 316 15.20 -20.12 2.22
CA GLY A 316 14.90 -21.03 3.33
C GLY A 316 15.63 -20.72 4.64
N LEU A 317 16.38 -19.62 4.71
CA LEU A 317 17.08 -19.20 5.92
C LEU A 317 16.14 -18.74 7.03
N ALA A 318 14.93 -18.31 6.71
CA ALA A 318 13.90 -17.95 7.68
C ALA A 318 12.49 -18.12 7.09
N LYS A 319 11.47 -18.28 7.95
CA LYS A 319 10.04 -18.27 7.53
C LYS A 319 9.49 -16.87 7.41
N ARG A 320 10.03 -15.92 8.15
CA ARG A 320 9.71 -14.49 8.08
C ARG A 320 10.95 -13.68 8.39
N CYS A 321 11.05 -12.53 7.77
CA CYS A 321 12.20 -11.65 7.94
C CYS A 321 11.81 -10.20 7.75
N GLU A 322 12.29 -9.34 8.65
CA GLU A 322 12.29 -7.88 8.50
C GLU A 322 13.72 -7.38 8.34
N VAL A 323 13.92 -6.52 7.35
CA VAL A 323 15.20 -5.84 7.10
C VAL A 323 15.02 -4.36 7.31
N GLN A 324 15.82 -3.76 8.17
CA GLN A 324 15.89 -2.30 8.34
C GLN A 324 17.20 -1.79 7.72
N ILE A 325 17.08 -0.73 6.91
CA ILE A 325 18.21 0.00 6.37
C ILE A 325 18.09 1.46 6.84
N ALA A 326 19.13 2.01 7.43
CA ALA A 326 19.18 3.40 7.84
C ALA A 326 20.19 4.19 7.00
N TYR A 327 19.79 5.38 6.55
CA TYR A 327 20.62 6.28 5.77
C TYR A 327 20.80 7.61 6.51
N ALA A 328 21.92 8.27 6.24
CA ALA A 328 22.17 9.66 6.60
C ALA A 328 22.44 10.47 5.33
N ILE A 329 21.84 11.66 5.24
CA ILE A 329 21.96 12.55 4.08
C ILE A 329 23.43 12.77 3.71
N GLY A 330 23.76 12.69 2.42
CA GLY A 330 25.12 12.84 1.89
C GLY A 330 26.05 11.64 2.11
N VAL A 331 25.66 10.62 2.88
CA VAL A 331 26.49 9.43 3.12
C VAL A 331 26.15 8.35 2.10
N VAL A 332 27.18 7.78 1.45
CA VAL A 332 27.02 6.81 0.37
C VAL A 332 26.55 5.45 0.87
N LYS A 333 27.14 4.94 1.96
CA LYS A 333 26.76 3.63 2.52
C LYS A 333 25.68 3.79 3.58
N PRO A 334 24.79 2.80 3.74
CA PRO A 334 23.88 2.78 4.89
C PRO A 334 24.67 2.92 6.20
N VAL A 335 24.13 3.69 7.15
CA VAL A 335 24.74 3.84 8.49
C VAL A 335 24.39 2.66 9.40
N ALA A 336 23.32 1.91 9.07
CA ALA A 336 22.97 0.65 9.75
C ALA A 336 22.15 -0.25 8.82
N VAL A 337 22.38 -1.56 8.94
CA VAL A 337 21.57 -2.63 8.36
C VAL A 337 21.25 -3.64 9.46
N ARG A 338 19.97 -3.91 9.69
CA ARG A 338 19.52 -4.90 10.67
C ARG A 338 18.66 -5.94 9.98
N VAL A 339 18.89 -7.21 10.31
CA VAL A 339 18.03 -8.35 9.96
C VAL A 339 17.38 -8.86 11.24
N ASP A 340 16.09 -9.18 11.18
CA ASP A 340 15.30 -9.76 12.26
C ASP A 340 14.42 -10.88 11.69
N THR A 341 14.72 -12.13 12.03
CA THR A 341 13.96 -13.30 11.59
C THR A 341 12.83 -13.68 12.56
N PHE A 342 12.64 -12.92 13.62
CA PHE A 342 11.63 -13.19 14.68
C PHE A 342 11.76 -14.60 15.27
N GLY A 343 13.00 -15.08 15.39
CA GLY A 343 13.29 -16.41 15.91
C GLY A 343 12.96 -17.57 14.97
N THR A 344 12.65 -17.30 13.70
CA THR A 344 12.40 -18.34 12.68
C THR A 344 13.63 -18.66 11.83
N GLY A 345 14.77 -18.00 12.09
CA GLY A 345 16.01 -18.21 11.39
C GLY A 345 16.62 -19.60 11.62
N THR A 346 17.20 -20.19 10.59
CA THR A 346 17.95 -21.45 10.67
C THR A 346 19.38 -21.25 11.22
N VAL A 347 19.86 -19.99 11.17
CA VAL A 347 21.14 -19.51 11.69
C VAL A 347 20.92 -18.18 12.42
N PRO A 348 21.92 -17.70 13.21
CA PRO A 348 21.80 -16.40 13.88
C PRO A 348 21.58 -15.23 12.89
N ASP A 349 20.72 -14.29 13.24
CA ASP A 349 20.42 -13.09 12.43
C ASP A 349 21.67 -12.30 12.05
N THR A 350 22.69 -12.28 12.92
CA THR A 350 23.97 -11.62 12.65
C THR A 350 24.77 -12.28 11.52
N ALA A 351 24.66 -13.61 11.36
CA ALA A 351 25.30 -14.32 10.25
C ALA A 351 24.62 -13.96 8.93
N ILE A 352 23.28 -13.93 8.92
CA ILE A 352 22.49 -13.48 7.75
C ILE A 352 22.84 -12.03 7.38
N ALA A 353 22.88 -11.12 8.37
CA ALA A 353 23.21 -9.72 8.15
C ALA A 353 24.61 -9.52 7.57
N THR A 354 25.58 -10.35 7.99
CA THR A 354 26.95 -10.35 7.46
C THR A 354 26.97 -10.78 5.98
N ALA A 355 26.26 -11.86 5.64
CA ALA A 355 26.17 -12.34 4.26
C ALA A 355 25.44 -11.31 3.37
N VAL A 356 24.35 -10.71 3.85
CA VAL A 356 23.64 -9.61 3.16
C VAL A 356 24.60 -8.45 2.84
N SER A 357 25.40 -8.03 3.83
CA SER A 357 26.35 -6.91 3.65
C SER A 357 27.46 -7.20 2.64
N LYS A 358 27.78 -8.48 2.41
CA LYS A 358 28.76 -8.89 1.40
C LYS A 358 28.14 -8.97 0.00
N LEU A 359 26.91 -9.47 -0.09
CA LEU A 359 26.27 -9.78 -1.36
C LEU A 359 25.51 -8.59 -1.96
N PHE A 360 24.93 -7.71 -1.17
CA PHE A 360 24.08 -6.63 -1.63
C PHE A 360 24.75 -5.27 -1.44
N ASP A 361 24.89 -4.53 -2.53
CA ASP A 361 25.26 -3.11 -2.45
C ASP A 361 24.01 -2.28 -2.12
N LEU A 362 23.83 -2.01 -0.83
CA LEU A 362 22.70 -1.24 -0.32
C LEU A 362 22.96 0.28 -0.32
N SER A 363 23.97 0.78 -1.03
CA SER A 363 24.09 2.19 -1.37
C SER A 363 22.93 2.62 -2.31
N PRO A 364 22.50 3.88 -2.31
CA PRO A 364 21.43 4.34 -3.20
C PRO A 364 21.69 3.99 -4.67
N LEU A 365 22.91 4.22 -5.16
CA LEU A 365 23.29 3.90 -6.54
C LEU A 365 23.40 2.38 -6.78
N GLY A 366 23.83 1.61 -5.79
CA GLY A 366 23.88 0.14 -5.85
C GLY A 366 22.47 -0.44 -6.06
N ILE A 367 21.50 -0.01 -5.25
CA ILE A 367 20.11 -0.43 -5.39
C ILE A 367 19.52 -0.02 -6.73
N ILE A 368 19.72 1.24 -7.16
CA ILE A 368 19.23 1.74 -8.46
C ILE A 368 19.76 0.88 -9.61
N LYS A 369 21.05 0.51 -9.57
CA LYS A 369 21.70 -0.31 -10.60
C LYS A 369 21.20 -1.75 -10.56
N GLU A 370 21.18 -2.39 -9.39
CA GLU A 370 20.78 -3.80 -9.23
C GLU A 370 19.31 -4.00 -9.65
N LEU A 371 18.43 -3.12 -9.24
CA LEU A 371 17.01 -3.20 -9.53
C LEU A 371 16.62 -2.46 -10.84
N ASN A 372 17.57 -1.89 -11.57
CA ASN A 372 17.33 -1.16 -12.83
C ASN A 372 16.15 -0.16 -12.73
N LEU A 373 16.22 0.75 -11.74
CA LEU A 373 15.09 1.61 -11.39
C LEU A 373 14.95 2.87 -12.26
N ARG A 374 15.94 3.22 -13.11
CA ARG A 374 15.90 4.43 -13.95
C ARG A 374 15.11 4.23 -15.24
N ARG A 375 13.84 3.86 -15.11
CA ARG A 375 12.92 3.61 -16.23
C ARG A 375 11.46 3.78 -15.78
N PRO A 376 10.51 3.97 -16.72
CA PRO A 376 9.10 4.15 -16.37
C PRO A 376 8.47 2.82 -15.92
N LEU A 377 8.38 2.60 -14.61
CA LEU A 377 7.77 1.41 -14.01
C LEU A 377 6.92 1.73 -12.77
N PHE A 378 6.88 3.01 -12.37
CA PHE A 378 6.37 3.39 -11.05
C PHE A 378 4.85 3.56 -11.01
N ARG A 379 4.23 4.07 -12.08
CA ARG A 379 2.77 4.23 -12.13
C ARG A 379 2.01 2.93 -11.84
N ALA A 380 2.52 1.81 -12.31
CA ALA A 380 1.90 0.50 -12.08
C ALA A 380 1.91 0.07 -10.61
N THR A 381 2.82 0.61 -9.80
CA THR A 381 2.92 0.34 -8.37
C THR A 381 1.99 1.21 -7.52
N ALA A 382 1.52 2.32 -8.05
CA ALA A 382 0.75 3.32 -7.30
C ALA A 382 -0.60 2.82 -6.76
N VAL A 383 -1.06 1.61 -7.14
CA VAL A 383 -2.27 0.96 -6.64
C VAL A 383 -2.02 -0.51 -6.35
N TYR A 384 -2.74 -1.04 -5.35
CA TYR A 384 -2.70 -2.46 -4.93
C TYR A 384 -1.34 -2.90 -4.39
N GLY A 385 -0.62 -1.96 -3.75
CA GLY A 385 0.67 -2.17 -3.09
C GLY A 385 1.87 -2.19 -4.05
N HIS A 386 3.03 -1.89 -3.49
CA HIS A 386 4.32 -1.91 -4.19
C HIS A 386 5.01 -3.27 -4.11
N PHE A 387 4.62 -4.11 -3.14
CA PHE A 387 5.25 -5.40 -2.85
C PHE A 387 4.31 -6.58 -3.10
N GLY A 388 4.89 -7.76 -3.33
CA GLY A 388 4.15 -8.97 -3.66
C GLY A 388 3.54 -8.95 -5.07
N ARG A 389 4.06 -8.13 -5.98
CA ARG A 389 3.52 -7.93 -7.32
C ARG A 389 4.12 -8.94 -8.30
N THR A 390 3.23 -9.74 -8.89
CA THR A 390 3.59 -10.71 -9.94
C THR A 390 2.98 -10.35 -11.29
N ASP A 391 2.17 -9.30 -11.33
CA ASP A 391 1.41 -8.82 -12.49
C ASP A 391 2.08 -7.63 -13.20
N ILE A 392 3.16 -7.10 -12.62
CA ILE A 392 3.95 -6.00 -13.17
C ILE A 392 5.44 -6.34 -13.14
N ASP A 393 6.24 -5.56 -13.85
CA ASP A 393 7.69 -5.63 -13.75
C ASP A 393 8.16 -4.97 -12.44
N ALA A 394 8.40 -5.80 -11.42
CA ALA A 394 8.84 -5.40 -10.09
C ALA A 394 10.18 -6.10 -9.73
N PRO A 395 11.33 -5.54 -10.13
CA PRO A 395 12.63 -6.20 -9.96
C PRO A 395 12.98 -6.55 -8.51
N TRP A 396 12.48 -5.78 -7.53
CA TRP A 396 12.66 -6.07 -6.10
C TRP A 396 11.93 -7.34 -5.62
N GLU A 397 11.06 -7.90 -6.44
CA GLU A 397 10.41 -9.19 -6.18
C GLU A 397 11.22 -10.41 -6.67
N SER A 398 12.36 -10.19 -7.33
CA SER A 398 13.26 -11.27 -7.78
C SER A 398 13.84 -12.04 -6.61
N THR A 399 13.95 -13.37 -6.77
CA THR A 399 14.57 -14.28 -5.80
C THR A 399 15.80 -15.00 -6.37
N THR A 400 16.34 -14.50 -7.47
CA THR A 400 17.47 -15.14 -8.20
C THR A 400 18.73 -15.31 -7.35
N ARG A 401 18.93 -14.47 -6.33
CA ARG A 401 20.08 -14.54 -5.42
C ARG A 401 19.85 -15.43 -4.19
N ALA A 402 18.70 -16.10 -4.08
CA ALA A 402 18.37 -16.92 -2.89
C ALA A 402 19.39 -18.05 -2.67
N LYS A 403 19.80 -18.73 -3.75
CA LYS A 403 20.82 -19.79 -3.67
C LYS A 403 22.19 -19.26 -3.26
N GLU A 404 22.63 -18.16 -3.86
CA GLU A 404 23.89 -17.49 -3.54
C GLU A 404 23.95 -17.07 -2.06
N LEU A 405 22.84 -16.53 -1.54
CA LEU A 405 22.75 -16.15 -0.12
C LEU A 405 22.81 -17.36 0.81
N ALA A 406 22.12 -18.46 0.47
CA ALA A 406 22.20 -19.69 1.26
C ALA A 406 23.63 -20.25 1.32
N GLU A 407 24.34 -20.26 0.18
CA GLU A 407 25.73 -20.71 0.08
C GLU A 407 26.73 -19.80 0.86
N GLU A 408 26.48 -18.48 0.93
CA GLU A 408 27.32 -17.53 1.68
C GLU A 408 27.17 -17.69 3.20
N VAL A 409 25.98 -18.10 3.65
CA VAL A 409 25.68 -18.27 5.08
C VAL A 409 26.20 -19.61 5.60
N GLY A 410 26.28 -20.62 4.78
CA GLY A 410 26.82 -21.85 5.23
C GLY A 410 26.54 -23.14 4.94
#